data_39363678039332c9590a0374b98f85c6
#
_entry.id   39363678039332c9590a0374b98f85c6
#
_cell.length_a   1.000
_cell.length_b   1.000
_cell.length_c   1.000
_cell.angle_alpha   90.00
_cell.angle_beta   90.00
_cell.angle_gamma   90.00
#
_symmetry.space_group_name_H-M   'P 1'
#
loop_
_entity.id
_entity.type
_entity.pdbx_description
1 polymer ?
#
loop_
_entity_poly.entity_id
_entity_poly.type
_entity_poly.pdbx_seq_one_letter_code
_entity_poly.pdbx_strand_id
1 'polypeptide(L)'
;EPPAATAQPPTATPPAVAGHTTVEINNVYGGFSNSKVDFEYQAIATVYGFAPSLGRTDGSSVVRVYGEHLVGGDQLCGFGDADPVTAVIVSSTIIICETPAHPAGGVITEVSVSDRGQHFTTSGRVFEYAEMPSLRGAEPAEGPSSGGSVVNVHDTDSLDGLRMLGCKFGTVAPVMARKLGDTIMQCMSPSNENGLAQLEITDNGVEYTDCGAKFQYWPAAGVLS
;
A
#
# COMPACT_ATOMS: atom_id res chain seq x y z
N GLU A 1 42.77 35.77 28.23
CA GLU A 1 41.95 34.77 27.49
C GLU A 1 40.59 35.40 27.22
N PRO A 2 40.21 35.67 25.96
CA PRO A 2 38.87 36.20 25.66
C PRO A 2 37.82 35.12 25.90
N PRO A 3 36.60 35.46 26.41
CA PRO A 3 35.56 34.51 26.65
C PRO A 3 35.10 33.87 25.33
N ALA A 4 34.92 32.53 25.33
CA ALA A 4 34.42 31.80 24.21
C ALA A 4 33.03 32.33 23.85
N ALA A 5 32.88 32.89 22.65
CA ALA A 5 31.59 33.29 22.11
C ALA A 5 30.76 32.04 21.89
N THR A 6 29.74 31.85 22.72
CA THR A 6 28.68 30.88 22.46
C THR A 6 27.92 31.35 21.24
N ALA A 7 28.21 30.72 20.08
CA ALA A 7 27.47 30.94 18.87
C ALA A 7 26.05 30.43 19.09
N GLN A 8 25.11 31.33 19.22
CA GLN A 8 23.69 31.01 19.20
C GLN A 8 23.33 30.53 17.77
N PRO A 9 22.70 29.36 17.60
CA PRO A 9 22.33 28.92 16.26
C PRO A 9 21.40 29.96 15.63
N PRO A 10 21.57 30.27 14.34
CA PRO A 10 20.74 31.24 13.67
C PRO A 10 19.29 30.76 13.65
N THR A 11 18.39 31.52 14.27
CA THR A 11 16.93 31.35 14.13
C THR A 11 16.50 31.92 12.78
N ALA A 12 16.66 31.15 11.72
CA ALA A 12 16.05 31.50 10.44
C ALA A 12 14.55 31.19 10.54
N THR A 13 13.70 32.20 10.43
CA THR A 13 12.27 32.00 10.25
C THR A 13 12.08 31.53 8.81
N PRO A 14 11.59 30.30 8.57
CA PRO A 14 11.36 29.86 7.19
C PRO A 14 10.32 30.75 6.52
N PRO A 15 10.44 31.01 5.21
CA PRO A 15 9.43 31.77 4.47
C PRO A 15 8.09 31.02 4.50
N ALA A 16 7.01 31.77 4.54
CA ALA A 16 5.65 31.24 4.58
C ALA A 16 5.21 30.56 3.26
N VAL A 17 6.03 30.64 2.20
CA VAL A 17 5.70 30.15 0.84
C VAL A 17 6.88 29.38 0.28
N ALA A 18 6.60 28.27 -0.42
CA ALA A 18 7.60 27.53 -1.18
C ALA A 18 8.27 28.40 -2.25
N GLY A 19 9.56 28.23 -2.49
CA GLY A 19 10.31 28.99 -3.46
C GLY A 19 11.80 29.02 -3.21
N HIS A 20 12.53 29.69 -4.07
CA HIS A 20 13.97 29.78 -4.01
C HIS A 20 14.44 31.02 -3.23
N THR A 21 15.51 30.86 -2.47
CA THR A 21 16.19 31.97 -1.80
C THR A 21 17.70 31.71 -1.80
N THR A 22 18.46 32.77 -1.57
CA THR A 22 19.92 32.62 -1.45
C THR A 22 20.34 32.48 0.01
N VAL A 23 21.26 31.55 0.28
CA VAL A 23 21.90 31.38 1.59
C VAL A 23 23.27 32.04 1.56
N GLU A 24 23.48 32.93 2.51
CA GLU A 24 24.73 33.59 2.70
C GLU A 24 25.19 33.50 4.16
N ILE A 25 26.50 33.44 4.39
CA ILE A 25 27.08 33.44 5.72
C ILE A 25 27.64 34.80 6.02
N ASN A 26 27.52 35.21 7.27
CA ASN A 26 28.14 36.44 7.80
C ASN A 26 29.11 36.09 8.94
N ASN A 27 30.27 36.70 8.96
CA ASN A 27 31.15 36.66 10.13
C ASN A 27 30.99 37.94 10.94
N VAL A 28 31.36 37.89 12.20
CA VAL A 28 31.18 39.00 13.18
C VAL A 28 31.86 40.30 12.75
N TYR A 29 32.79 40.28 11.80
CA TYR A 29 33.63 41.40 11.38
C TYR A 29 33.46 41.81 9.92
N GLY A 30 32.62 41.14 9.16
CA GLY A 30 32.45 41.40 7.72
C GLY A 30 31.00 41.34 7.26
N GLY A 31 30.77 41.68 6.02
CA GLY A 31 29.48 41.54 5.36
C GLY A 31 29.14 40.09 5.03
N PHE A 32 27.97 39.88 4.43
CA PHE A 32 27.55 38.60 3.91
C PHE A 32 28.46 38.09 2.78
N SER A 33 28.54 36.78 2.63
CA SER A 33 29.46 36.09 1.71
C SER A 33 29.26 36.44 0.24
N ASN A 34 28.08 36.92 -0.14
CA ASN A 34 27.66 37.15 -1.52
C ASN A 34 27.88 35.93 -2.44
N SER A 35 27.80 34.72 -1.84
CA SER A 35 28.02 33.45 -2.55
C SER A 35 26.88 33.05 -3.45
N LYS A 36 25.69 33.63 -3.22
CA LYS A 36 24.45 33.35 -3.97
C LYS A 36 24.16 31.85 -4.08
N VAL A 37 24.45 31.10 -3.01
CA VAL A 37 24.08 29.69 -2.95
C VAL A 37 22.56 29.61 -2.91
N ASP A 38 21.97 28.93 -3.89
CA ASP A 38 20.54 28.75 -4.00
C ASP A 38 20.03 27.72 -2.98
N PHE A 39 18.92 28.03 -2.34
CA PHE A 39 18.21 27.15 -1.42
C PHE A 39 16.73 27.16 -1.76
N GLU A 40 16.16 25.98 -1.94
CA GLU A 40 14.76 25.81 -2.27
C GLU A 40 13.94 25.43 -1.03
N TYR A 41 12.91 26.22 -0.73
CA TYR A 41 11.88 25.85 0.23
C TYR A 41 10.77 25.12 -0.50
N GLN A 42 10.56 23.88 -0.17
CA GLN A 42 9.49 23.06 -0.76
C GLN A 42 8.23 23.10 0.09
N ALA A 43 7.07 22.96 -0.57
CA ALA A 43 5.82 22.79 0.13
C ALA A 43 5.82 21.46 0.91
N ILE A 44 5.26 21.48 2.11
CA ILE A 44 5.19 20.29 2.95
C ILE A 44 4.21 19.29 2.32
N ALA A 45 4.66 18.07 2.11
CA ALA A 45 3.82 16.98 1.66
C ALA A 45 2.76 16.64 2.71
N THR A 46 1.57 16.28 2.25
CA THR A 46 0.48 15.85 3.12
C THR A 46 -0.09 14.54 2.59
N VAL A 47 -0.26 13.56 3.46
CA VAL A 47 -0.87 12.27 3.11
C VAL A 47 -2.33 12.25 3.57
N TYR A 48 -3.26 12.02 2.65
CA TYR A 48 -4.69 11.91 2.93
C TYR A 48 -5.13 10.48 3.16
N GLY A 49 -4.47 9.53 2.52
CA GLY A 49 -4.78 8.11 2.62
C GLY A 49 -3.94 7.26 1.70
N PHE A 50 -4.22 5.99 1.70
CA PHE A 50 -3.59 5.01 0.81
C PHE A 50 -4.52 3.81 0.58
N ALA A 51 -4.28 3.08 -0.48
CA ALA A 51 -5.01 1.87 -0.83
C ALA A 51 -4.08 0.85 -1.53
N PRO A 52 -4.17 -0.43 -1.16
CA PRO A 52 -4.93 -0.97 -0.04
C PRO A 52 -4.38 -0.52 1.31
N SER A 53 -5.18 -0.63 2.39
CA SER A 53 -4.75 -0.35 3.77
C SER A 53 -4.32 -1.60 4.54
N LEU A 54 -4.33 -2.74 3.87
CA LEU A 54 -3.94 -4.04 4.36
C LEU A 54 -3.02 -4.69 3.32
N GLY A 55 -1.95 -5.31 3.75
CA GLY A 55 -1.02 -6.04 2.89
C GLY A 55 -0.34 -7.20 3.60
N ARG A 56 0.51 -7.89 2.87
CA ARG A 56 1.16 -9.14 3.27
C ARG A 56 2.29 -8.91 4.25
N THR A 57 2.46 -9.83 5.20
CA THR A 57 3.58 -9.84 6.15
C THR A 57 4.93 -10.08 5.47
N ASP A 58 4.97 -10.81 4.35
CA ASP A 58 6.18 -11.01 3.56
C ASP A 58 6.56 -9.81 2.68
N GLY A 59 5.74 -8.74 2.69
CA GLY A 59 5.97 -7.51 1.93
C GLY A 59 5.50 -7.59 0.50
N SER A 60 6.07 -6.74 -0.36
CA SER A 60 5.77 -6.64 -1.80
C SER A 60 4.34 -6.24 -2.16
N SER A 61 3.56 -5.78 -1.20
CA SER A 61 2.24 -5.20 -1.46
C SER A 61 2.38 -3.83 -2.10
N VAL A 62 1.71 -3.65 -3.25
CA VAL A 62 1.74 -2.37 -3.99
C VAL A 62 0.71 -1.41 -3.42
N VAL A 63 1.17 -0.39 -2.72
CA VAL A 63 0.35 0.62 -2.05
C VAL A 63 0.37 1.93 -2.82
N ARG A 64 -0.81 2.44 -3.18
CA ARG A 64 -0.99 3.79 -3.72
C ARG A 64 -1.24 4.76 -2.57
N VAL A 65 -0.36 5.74 -2.43
CA VAL A 65 -0.47 6.80 -1.42
C VAL A 65 -1.03 8.05 -2.08
N TYR A 66 -2.05 8.64 -1.49
CA TYR A 66 -2.75 9.83 -1.95
C TYR A 66 -2.44 11.00 -1.03
N GLY A 67 -2.13 12.15 -1.62
CA GLY A 67 -1.75 13.32 -0.84
C GLY A 67 -1.66 14.59 -1.68
N GLU A 68 -0.92 15.55 -1.18
CA GLU A 68 -0.53 16.78 -1.89
C GLU A 68 0.97 17.02 -1.73
N HIS A 69 1.54 17.72 -2.70
CA HIS A 69 2.96 18.07 -2.74
C HIS A 69 3.88 16.84 -2.69
N LEU A 70 3.42 15.71 -3.26
CA LEU A 70 4.19 14.47 -3.38
C LEU A 70 5.17 14.56 -4.55
N VAL A 71 5.96 15.63 -4.61
CA VAL A 71 6.92 15.93 -5.67
C VAL A 71 8.26 16.34 -5.08
N GLY A 72 9.30 16.21 -5.86
CA GLY A 72 10.68 16.50 -5.48
C GLY A 72 11.47 15.22 -5.29
N GLY A 73 12.74 15.26 -5.45
CA GLY A 73 13.77 14.25 -5.27
C GLY A 73 13.40 12.79 -5.09
N ASP A 74 14.21 12.09 -4.35
CA ASP A 74 14.01 10.67 -4.03
C ASP A 74 13.00 10.53 -2.88
N GLN A 75 11.71 10.43 -3.21
CA GLN A 75 10.65 10.21 -2.22
C GLN A 75 10.77 8.80 -1.62
N LEU A 76 10.62 8.72 -0.30
CA LEU A 76 10.60 7.45 0.42
C LEU A 76 9.28 7.26 1.16
N CYS A 77 8.83 6.01 1.23
CA CYS A 77 7.72 5.57 2.07
C CYS A 77 8.26 4.84 3.30
N GLY A 78 7.87 5.28 4.48
CA GLY A 78 8.14 4.58 5.73
C GLY A 78 6.96 3.71 6.15
N PHE A 79 7.24 2.50 6.60
CA PHE A 79 6.26 1.56 7.14
C PHE A 79 6.71 1.12 8.55
N GLY A 80 6.24 1.85 9.58
CA GLY A 80 6.61 1.58 10.96
C GLY A 80 8.11 1.78 11.22
N ASP A 81 8.75 0.76 11.74
CA ASP A 81 10.17 0.71 12.06
C ASP A 81 11.03 0.02 10.97
N ALA A 82 10.41 -0.40 9.87
CA ALA A 82 11.14 -0.96 8.74
C ALA A 82 11.94 0.11 8.01
N ASP A 83 12.98 -0.31 7.29
CA ASP A 83 13.75 0.59 6.44
C ASP A 83 12.85 1.22 5.37
N PRO A 84 12.92 2.54 5.17
CA PRO A 84 12.10 3.22 4.18
C PRO A 84 12.36 2.70 2.76
N VAL A 85 11.30 2.57 1.98
CA VAL A 85 11.34 2.09 0.58
C VAL A 85 11.17 3.24 -0.40
N THR A 86 11.82 3.14 -1.57
CA THR A 86 11.72 4.15 -2.62
C THR A 86 10.31 4.19 -3.20
N ALA A 87 9.75 5.40 -3.31
CA ALA A 87 8.46 5.62 -3.94
C ALA A 87 8.60 5.88 -5.45
N VAL A 88 7.62 5.38 -6.21
CA VAL A 88 7.44 5.75 -7.61
C VAL A 88 6.45 6.91 -7.70
N ILE A 89 6.90 8.07 -8.14
CA ILE A 89 6.05 9.25 -8.30
C ILE A 89 5.20 9.12 -9.56
N VAL A 90 3.88 9.09 -9.38
CA VAL A 90 2.90 9.06 -10.48
C VAL A 90 2.45 10.48 -10.81
N SER A 91 2.21 11.29 -9.78
CA SER A 91 1.83 12.70 -9.90
C SER A 91 2.13 13.45 -8.58
N SER A 92 1.87 14.74 -8.54
CA SER A 92 1.98 15.52 -7.29
C SER A 92 0.99 15.10 -6.19
N THR A 93 0.06 14.23 -6.51
CA THR A 93 -0.98 13.77 -5.58
C THR A 93 -1.01 12.25 -5.39
N ILE A 94 -0.20 11.50 -6.14
CA ILE A 94 -0.16 10.03 -6.08
C ILE A 94 1.27 9.54 -6.20
N ILE A 95 1.68 8.72 -5.25
CA ILE A 95 2.90 7.91 -5.33
C ILE A 95 2.56 6.45 -5.09
N ILE A 96 3.43 5.56 -5.55
CA ILE A 96 3.32 4.11 -5.38
C ILE A 96 4.52 3.62 -4.59
N CYS A 97 4.26 2.83 -3.56
CA CYS A 97 5.27 2.20 -2.73
C CYS A 97 5.04 0.69 -2.68
N GLU A 98 6.11 -0.07 -2.64
CA GLU A 98 6.08 -1.50 -2.38
C GLU A 98 6.43 -1.72 -0.91
N THR A 99 5.59 -2.44 -0.16
CA THR A 99 5.79 -2.61 1.27
C THR A 99 7.00 -3.50 1.57
N PRO A 100 7.82 -3.17 2.56
CA PRO A 100 8.81 -4.11 3.10
C PRO A 100 8.11 -5.24 3.86
N ALA A 101 8.81 -6.36 4.11
CA ALA A 101 8.32 -7.39 5.01
C ALA A 101 8.22 -6.84 6.45
N HIS A 102 7.13 -7.20 7.14
CA HIS A 102 6.88 -6.76 8.52
C HIS A 102 5.99 -7.78 9.24
N PRO A 103 6.17 -8.01 10.54
CA PRO A 103 5.25 -8.84 11.33
C PRO A 103 3.80 -8.35 11.25
N ALA A 104 2.84 -9.25 11.45
CA ALA A 104 1.43 -8.90 11.46
C ALA A 104 1.11 -7.79 12.49
N GLY A 105 0.22 -6.90 12.13
CA GLY A 105 -0.24 -5.79 12.98
C GLY A 105 -0.30 -4.46 12.25
N GLY A 106 -0.88 -3.48 12.91
CA GLY A 106 -0.96 -2.13 12.39
C GLY A 106 0.36 -1.37 12.53
N VAL A 107 0.77 -0.69 11.47
CA VAL A 107 1.93 0.21 11.46
C VAL A 107 1.54 1.58 10.91
N ILE A 108 2.23 2.62 11.34
CA ILE A 108 2.03 3.97 10.80
C ILE A 108 2.81 4.06 9.48
N THR A 109 2.12 4.42 8.40
CA THR A 109 2.75 4.67 7.11
C THR A 109 3.10 6.15 6.99
N GLU A 110 4.37 6.44 6.77
CA GLU A 110 4.90 7.77 6.61
C GLU A 110 5.44 7.98 5.18
N VAL A 111 5.37 9.21 4.69
CA VAL A 111 5.93 9.60 3.38
C VAL A 111 6.99 10.68 3.57
N SER A 112 8.15 10.45 2.98
CA SER A 112 9.24 11.43 2.99
C SER A 112 8.84 12.69 2.22
N VAL A 113 9.19 13.84 2.76
CA VAL A 113 8.99 15.16 2.13
C VAL A 113 10.23 15.70 1.44
N SER A 114 11.36 15.03 1.59
CA SER A 114 12.64 15.49 1.06
C SER A 114 13.44 14.37 0.43
N ASP A 115 14.43 14.75 -0.35
CA ASP A 115 15.48 13.84 -0.81
C ASP A 115 16.12 13.15 0.38
N ARG A 116 16.40 11.87 0.27
CA ARG A 116 17.09 11.02 1.24
C ARG A 116 16.33 10.75 2.55
N GLY A 117 15.01 10.98 2.61
CA GLY A 117 14.16 10.54 3.71
C GLY A 117 14.45 11.17 5.07
N GLN A 118 14.95 12.40 5.10
CA GLN A 118 15.29 13.05 6.38
C GLN A 118 14.07 13.56 7.16
N HIS A 119 12.98 13.86 6.46
CA HIS A 119 11.77 14.39 7.07
C HIS A 119 10.55 13.61 6.55
N PHE A 120 9.89 12.92 7.44
CA PHE A 120 8.67 12.17 7.14
C PHE A 120 7.43 12.95 7.55
N THR A 121 6.35 12.76 6.81
CA THR A 121 5.02 13.28 7.19
C THR A 121 4.53 12.58 8.46
N THR A 122 3.68 13.26 9.21
CA THR A 122 3.01 12.70 10.40
C THR A 122 1.51 12.56 10.14
N SER A 123 1.15 11.74 9.17
CA SER A 123 -0.26 11.56 8.79
C SER A 123 -1.08 10.78 9.81
N GLY A 124 -0.43 10.00 10.67
CA GLY A 124 -1.09 9.10 11.62
C GLY A 124 -1.93 8.00 10.95
N ARG A 125 -1.74 7.76 9.66
CA ARG A 125 -2.45 6.72 8.91
C ARG A 125 -1.84 5.37 9.20
N VAL A 126 -2.70 4.37 9.42
CA VAL A 126 -2.29 3.02 9.79
C VAL A 126 -2.45 2.09 8.61
N PHE A 127 -1.35 1.44 8.22
CA PHE A 127 -1.33 0.30 7.32
C PHE A 127 -1.26 -0.97 8.16
N GLU A 128 -2.01 -1.98 7.81
CA GLU A 128 -2.07 -3.24 8.55
C GLU A 128 -1.38 -4.35 7.76
N TYR A 129 -0.47 -5.07 8.42
CA TYR A 129 0.12 -6.28 7.87
C TYR A 129 -0.63 -7.50 8.39
N ALA A 130 -1.08 -8.36 7.47
CA ALA A 130 -1.76 -9.61 7.78
C ALA A 130 -1.12 -10.78 7.03
N GLU A 131 -1.22 -11.94 7.62
CA GLU A 131 -0.92 -13.18 6.90
C GLU A 131 -2.00 -13.41 5.85
N MET A 132 -1.58 -13.76 4.65
CA MET A 132 -2.54 -14.05 3.57
C MET A 132 -3.22 -15.39 3.86
N PRO A 133 -4.54 -15.47 3.64
CA PRO A 133 -5.27 -16.72 3.77
C PRO A 133 -4.70 -17.77 2.81
N SER A 134 -4.70 -19.02 3.24
CA SER A 134 -4.10 -20.15 2.54
C SER A 134 -5.14 -21.21 2.20
N LEU A 135 -5.48 -21.34 0.93
CA LEU A 135 -6.57 -22.19 0.45
C LEU A 135 -6.24 -23.69 0.56
N ARG A 136 -7.08 -24.46 1.25
CA ARG A 136 -7.03 -25.92 1.28
C ARG A 136 -7.77 -26.58 0.13
N GLY A 137 -8.88 -25.97 -0.27
CA GLY A 137 -9.77 -26.51 -1.30
C GLY A 137 -11.10 -25.82 -1.35
N ALA A 138 -11.91 -26.25 -2.30
CA ALA A 138 -13.25 -25.70 -2.53
C ALA A 138 -14.24 -26.82 -2.77
N GLU A 139 -15.45 -26.70 -2.26
CA GLU A 139 -16.53 -27.67 -2.43
C GLU A 139 -17.89 -26.98 -2.71
N PRO A 140 -18.56 -27.30 -3.82
CA PRO A 140 -18.09 -28.16 -4.91
C PRO A 140 -16.90 -27.56 -5.67
N ALA A 141 -16.03 -28.41 -6.24
CA ALA A 141 -14.92 -27.98 -7.09
C ALA A 141 -15.30 -27.86 -8.57
N GLU A 142 -16.58 -27.93 -8.88
CA GLU A 142 -17.11 -27.87 -10.25
C GLU A 142 -18.52 -27.27 -10.30
N GLY A 143 -18.90 -26.75 -11.47
CA GLY A 143 -20.21 -26.16 -11.68
C GLY A 143 -20.47 -25.79 -13.13
N PRO A 144 -21.69 -25.29 -13.44
CA PRO A 144 -22.04 -24.88 -14.79
C PRO A 144 -21.30 -23.61 -15.22
N SER A 145 -21.00 -23.50 -16.50
CA SER A 145 -20.40 -22.32 -17.10
C SER A 145 -21.26 -21.05 -17.01
N SER A 146 -22.58 -21.23 -16.80
CA SER A 146 -23.49 -20.12 -16.50
C SER A 146 -23.25 -19.49 -15.12
N GLY A 147 -22.42 -20.10 -14.27
CA GLY A 147 -22.21 -19.66 -12.89
C GLY A 147 -23.35 -20.06 -11.95
N GLY A 148 -23.37 -19.43 -10.77
CA GLY A 148 -24.42 -19.62 -9.77
C GLY A 148 -24.19 -20.78 -8.80
N SER A 149 -23.06 -21.50 -8.88
CA SER A 149 -22.70 -22.51 -7.88
C SER A 149 -22.26 -21.84 -6.59
N VAL A 150 -22.84 -22.30 -5.48
CA VAL A 150 -22.44 -21.91 -4.14
C VAL A 150 -21.24 -22.75 -3.73
N VAL A 151 -20.07 -22.13 -3.66
CA VAL A 151 -18.78 -22.78 -3.41
C VAL A 151 -18.30 -22.45 -2.01
N ASN A 152 -18.13 -23.45 -1.16
CA ASN A 152 -17.48 -23.30 0.12
C ASN A 152 -15.97 -23.46 -0.07
N VAL A 153 -15.25 -22.44 0.34
CA VAL A 153 -13.80 -22.37 0.24
C VAL A 153 -13.21 -22.55 1.62
N HIS A 154 -12.32 -23.52 1.76
CA HIS A 154 -11.72 -23.91 3.03
C HIS A 154 -10.30 -23.33 3.12
N ASP A 155 -10.06 -22.57 4.18
CA ASP A 155 -8.74 -22.02 4.53
C ASP A 155 -7.99 -22.94 5.49
N THR A 156 -6.66 -22.82 5.53
CA THR A 156 -5.81 -23.51 6.51
C THR A 156 -5.73 -22.72 7.82
N ASP A 157 -5.90 -21.42 7.75
CA ASP A 157 -5.69 -20.48 8.83
C ASP A 157 -6.99 -19.77 9.20
N SER A 158 -6.98 -18.93 10.23
CA SER A 158 -8.16 -18.20 10.61
C SER A 158 -8.47 -17.05 9.65
N LEU A 159 -9.72 -16.97 9.24
CA LEU A 159 -10.27 -15.82 8.50
C LEU A 159 -10.61 -14.63 9.41
N ASP A 160 -10.21 -14.67 10.70
CA ASP A 160 -10.46 -13.59 11.63
C ASP A 160 -9.60 -12.37 11.31
N GLY A 161 -10.19 -11.20 11.40
CA GLY A 161 -9.50 -9.94 11.07
C GLY A 161 -9.53 -9.56 9.60
N LEU A 162 -9.85 -10.47 8.69
CA LEU A 162 -9.92 -10.19 7.26
C LEU A 162 -11.15 -9.33 6.92
N ARG A 163 -10.97 -8.30 6.09
CA ARG A 163 -11.97 -7.24 5.89
C ARG A 163 -12.71 -7.31 4.57
N MET A 164 -12.05 -7.74 3.50
CA MET A 164 -12.59 -7.73 2.14
C MET A 164 -12.41 -9.10 1.47
N LEU A 165 -12.99 -10.13 2.07
CA LEU A 165 -12.90 -11.47 1.51
C LEU A 165 -13.55 -11.55 0.13
N GLY A 166 -12.83 -12.11 -0.83
CA GLY A 166 -13.29 -12.33 -2.18
C GLY A 166 -12.69 -13.58 -2.80
N CYS A 167 -13.40 -14.14 -3.79
CA CYS A 167 -12.92 -15.25 -4.61
C CYS A 167 -12.80 -14.80 -6.06
N LYS A 168 -11.75 -15.26 -6.73
CA LYS A 168 -11.52 -15.03 -8.14
C LYS A 168 -11.43 -16.35 -8.87
N PHE A 169 -12.19 -16.51 -9.94
CA PHE A 169 -12.28 -17.72 -10.74
C PHE A 169 -11.64 -17.47 -12.11
N GLY A 170 -10.36 -17.82 -12.24
CA GLY A 170 -9.57 -17.54 -13.45
C GLY A 170 -9.40 -16.05 -13.71
N THR A 171 -9.75 -15.60 -14.92
CA THR A 171 -9.58 -14.19 -15.35
C THR A 171 -10.82 -13.33 -15.12
N VAL A 172 -11.91 -13.90 -14.61
CA VAL A 172 -13.17 -13.18 -14.36
C VAL A 172 -13.00 -12.26 -13.15
N ALA A 173 -13.75 -11.17 -13.13
CA ALA A 173 -13.75 -10.24 -11.99
C ALA A 173 -14.07 -10.96 -10.68
N PRO A 174 -13.41 -10.62 -9.58
CA PRO A 174 -13.60 -11.28 -8.30
C PRO A 174 -15.03 -11.06 -7.77
N VAL A 175 -15.52 -12.05 -7.06
CA VAL A 175 -16.82 -12.02 -6.38
C VAL A 175 -16.59 -11.89 -4.87
N MET A 176 -17.48 -11.15 -4.21
CA MET A 176 -17.42 -11.03 -2.75
C MET A 176 -17.71 -12.38 -2.09
N ALA A 177 -16.91 -12.70 -1.07
CA ALA A 177 -17.11 -13.87 -0.24
C ALA A 177 -17.89 -13.54 1.04
N ARG A 178 -18.66 -14.53 1.51
CA ARG A 178 -19.32 -14.49 2.80
C ARG A 178 -18.57 -15.41 3.76
N LYS A 179 -18.08 -14.87 4.89
CA LYS A 179 -17.53 -15.69 5.96
C LYS A 179 -18.63 -16.53 6.61
N LEU A 180 -18.44 -17.85 6.69
CA LEU A 180 -19.36 -18.78 7.36
C LEU A 180 -18.83 -19.27 8.72
N GLY A 181 -17.52 -19.25 8.92
CA GLY A 181 -16.84 -19.70 10.12
C GLY A 181 -15.40 -19.23 10.12
N ASP A 182 -14.61 -19.70 11.06
CA ASP A 182 -13.24 -19.22 11.24
C ASP A 182 -12.30 -19.63 10.10
N THR A 183 -12.63 -20.74 9.41
CA THR A 183 -11.81 -21.29 8.32
C THR A 183 -12.62 -21.54 7.04
N ILE A 184 -13.86 -21.06 6.96
CA ILE A 184 -14.74 -21.31 5.81
C ILE A 184 -15.33 -20.00 5.31
N MET A 185 -15.15 -19.73 4.04
CA MET A 185 -15.85 -18.69 3.31
C MET A 185 -16.69 -19.28 2.17
N GLN A 186 -17.69 -18.57 1.74
CA GLN A 186 -18.61 -18.97 0.67
C GLN A 186 -18.60 -17.94 -0.43
N CYS A 187 -18.39 -18.41 -1.66
CA CYS A 187 -18.45 -17.62 -2.88
C CYS A 187 -19.51 -18.18 -3.83
N MET A 188 -20.08 -17.31 -4.65
CA MET A 188 -20.92 -17.73 -5.76
C MET A 188 -20.08 -17.71 -7.04
N SER A 189 -19.97 -18.85 -7.74
CA SER A 189 -19.19 -18.88 -8.99
C SER A 189 -19.80 -17.93 -10.02
N PRO A 190 -19.00 -17.05 -10.64
CA PRO A 190 -19.44 -16.23 -11.77
C PRO A 190 -19.63 -17.11 -13.03
N SER A 191 -20.29 -16.58 -14.05
CA SER A 191 -20.25 -17.19 -15.38
C SER A 191 -18.82 -17.15 -15.93
N ASN A 192 -18.39 -18.24 -16.56
CA ASN A 192 -17.06 -18.37 -17.13
C ASN A 192 -17.09 -19.31 -18.36
N GLU A 193 -16.00 -19.33 -19.10
CA GLU A 193 -15.79 -20.30 -20.18
C GLU A 193 -15.68 -21.72 -19.61
N ASN A 194 -16.06 -22.73 -20.45
CA ASN A 194 -15.89 -24.13 -20.07
C ASN A 194 -14.40 -24.46 -19.87
N GLY A 195 -14.09 -25.21 -18.83
CA GLY A 195 -12.73 -25.62 -18.53
C GLY A 195 -12.32 -25.37 -17.09
N LEU A 196 -11.06 -25.58 -16.80
CA LEU A 196 -10.47 -25.34 -15.49
C LEU A 196 -10.13 -23.87 -15.30
N ALA A 197 -10.69 -23.26 -14.26
CA ALA A 197 -10.33 -21.93 -13.79
C ALA A 197 -9.52 -22.05 -12.49
N GLN A 198 -8.46 -21.29 -12.35
CA GLN A 198 -7.76 -21.16 -11.09
C GLN A 198 -8.67 -20.46 -10.07
N LEU A 199 -8.73 -20.99 -8.85
CA LEU A 199 -9.46 -20.37 -7.76
C LEU A 199 -8.46 -19.71 -6.82
N GLU A 200 -8.60 -18.40 -6.69
CA GLU A 200 -7.79 -17.54 -5.84
C GLU A 200 -8.67 -16.82 -4.84
N ILE A 201 -8.14 -16.48 -3.69
CA ILE A 201 -8.84 -15.69 -2.65
C ILE A 201 -8.06 -14.43 -2.33
N THR A 202 -8.78 -13.42 -1.88
CA THR A 202 -8.22 -12.13 -1.49
C THR A 202 -8.85 -11.64 -0.19
N ASP A 203 -8.11 -10.87 0.58
CA ASP A 203 -8.56 -10.16 1.78
C ASP A 203 -8.59 -8.63 1.60
N ASN A 204 -7.98 -8.11 0.55
CA ASN A 204 -7.87 -6.67 0.29
C ASN A 204 -8.38 -6.25 -1.11
N GLY A 205 -8.81 -7.21 -1.93
CA GLY A 205 -9.32 -6.97 -3.28
C GLY A 205 -8.26 -6.68 -4.34
N VAL A 206 -6.98 -6.67 -3.98
CA VAL A 206 -5.85 -6.33 -4.86
C VAL A 206 -4.90 -7.50 -5.03
N GLU A 207 -4.56 -8.15 -3.93
CA GLU A 207 -3.64 -9.29 -3.90
C GLU A 207 -4.43 -10.60 -3.77
N TYR A 208 -4.00 -11.62 -4.48
CA TYR A 208 -4.66 -12.92 -4.55
C TYR A 208 -3.68 -14.03 -4.18
N THR A 209 -4.18 -15.03 -3.46
CA THR A 209 -3.38 -16.23 -3.13
C THR A 209 -3.39 -17.19 -4.29
N ASP A 210 -2.21 -17.65 -4.70
CA ASP A 210 -2.06 -18.79 -5.61
C ASP A 210 -1.73 -20.05 -4.81
N CYS A 211 -2.76 -20.85 -4.55
CA CYS A 211 -2.66 -22.09 -3.81
C CYS A 211 -2.90 -23.33 -4.67
N GLY A 212 -2.96 -23.16 -5.97
CA GLY A 212 -3.15 -24.25 -6.95
C GLY A 212 -4.55 -24.85 -6.98
N ALA A 213 -5.51 -24.33 -6.22
CA ALA A 213 -6.89 -24.77 -6.26
C ALA A 213 -7.54 -24.42 -7.60
N LYS A 214 -8.39 -25.30 -8.11
CA LYS A 214 -9.06 -25.13 -9.40
C LYS A 214 -10.54 -25.41 -9.27
N PHE A 215 -11.31 -24.72 -10.09
CA PHE A 215 -12.75 -24.93 -10.26
C PHE A 215 -13.05 -25.33 -11.71
N GLN A 216 -13.76 -26.43 -11.92
CA GLN A 216 -14.11 -26.94 -13.25
C GLN A 216 -15.45 -26.36 -13.69
N TYR A 217 -15.46 -25.67 -14.81
CA TYR A 217 -16.70 -25.23 -15.48
C TYR A 217 -17.13 -26.20 -16.55
N TRP A 218 -18.36 -26.66 -16.45
CA TRP A 218 -19.02 -27.53 -17.44
C TRP A 218 -20.02 -26.75 -18.29
N PRO A 219 -20.27 -27.17 -19.53
CA PRO A 219 -21.34 -26.60 -20.33
C PRO A 219 -22.65 -26.58 -19.56
N ALA A 220 -23.35 -25.45 -19.54
CA ALA A 220 -24.68 -25.41 -18.95
C ALA A 220 -25.57 -26.40 -19.66
N ALA A 221 -26.30 -27.25 -18.91
CA ALA A 221 -27.24 -28.18 -19.47
C ALA A 221 -28.37 -27.43 -20.22
N GLY A 222 -28.38 -27.52 -21.54
CA GLY A 222 -29.49 -27.02 -22.34
C GLY A 222 -30.70 -27.94 -22.18
N VAL A 223 -31.84 -27.41 -21.77
CA VAL A 223 -33.10 -28.11 -21.90
C VAL A 223 -33.47 -28.06 -23.37
N LEU A 224 -33.39 -29.19 -24.06
CA LEU A 224 -33.92 -29.31 -25.40
C LEU A 224 -35.47 -29.23 -25.29
N SER A 225 -36.02 -28.11 -25.73
CA SER A 225 -37.46 -27.91 -25.88
C SER A 225 -37.97 -28.51 -27.17
#